data_23e8d98098ab630fb606a8b8eff8caa6
#
_entry.id   23e8d98098ab630fb606a8b8eff8caa6
#
_cell.length_a   1.000
_cell.length_b   1.000
_cell.length_c   1.000
_cell.angle_alpha   90.00
_cell.angle_beta   90.00
_cell.angle_gamma   90.00
#
_symmetry.space_group_name_H-M   'P 1'
#
loop_
_entity.id
_entity.type
_entity.pdbx_description
1 polymer ?
#
loop_
_entity_poly.entity_id
_entity_poly.type
_entity_poly.pdbx_seq_one_letter_code
_entity_poly.pdbx_strand_id
1 'polypeptide(L)'
;MDKFVKLTGVAAPLPVVNVDTDMIIPKDYLKTIKRTGLGTGLFAEARYKEDGSENPDFVLNKAAYRNAQILVAGDNFGCGSSREHAPWALLDFGIRCVISTSFADIFYNNCFKNGILPIVVSPENLEKLMDDASRGSNAMVTVDLESQEITGPDGGKISFELDAFKRHCMLNGLDDIGLTLEKSGSIATFEKANAAQRPWA
;
A
#
# COMPACT_ATOMS: atom_id res chain seq x y z
N MET A 1 4.91 -10.87 6.11
CA MET A 1 4.94 -9.39 5.94
C MET A 1 4.99 -8.69 7.29
N ASP A 2 5.30 -7.39 7.34
CA ASP A 2 5.28 -6.63 8.60
C ASP A 2 3.85 -6.37 9.07
N LYS A 3 3.63 -6.40 10.39
CA LYS A 3 2.34 -6.06 11.00
C LYS A 3 1.98 -4.60 10.72
N PHE A 4 0.69 -4.36 10.50
CA PHE A 4 0.14 -3.02 10.43
C PHE A 4 -0.88 -2.86 11.55
N VAL A 5 -0.53 -2.14 12.59
CA VAL A 5 -1.43 -1.87 13.72
C VAL A 5 -1.83 -0.39 13.68
N LYS A 6 -0.83 0.47 13.74
CA LYS A 6 -0.99 1.93 13.74
C LYS A 6 0.16 2.57 12.97
N LEU A 7 -0.17 3.53 12.13
CA LEU A 7 0.78 4.29 11.34
C LEU A 7 0.54 5.78 11.58
N THR A 8 1.58 6.50 11.98
CA THR A 8 1.56 7.97 12.05
C THR A 8 2.67 8.50 11.17
N GLY A 9 2.33 9.28 10.17
CA GLY A 9 3.31 9.79 9.22
C GLY A 9 2.76 10.92 8.36
N VAL A 10 3.65 11.52 7.58
CA VAL A 10 3.27 12.57 6.62
C VAL A 10 2.41 11.94 5.51
N ALA A 11 1.27 12.54 5.24
CA ALA A 11 0.41 12.22 4.10
C ALA A 11 0.77 13.11 2.91
N ALA A 12 1.04 12.50 1.75
CA ALA A 12 1.29 13.21 0.50
C ALA A 12 0.01 13.26 -0.36
N PRO A 13 -0.38 14.44 -0.86
CA PRO A 13 -1.54 14.57 -1.75
C PRO A 13 -1.16 14.22 -3.19
N LEU A 14 -1.91 13.32 -3.80
CA LEU A 14 -1.82 12.98 -5.23
C LEU A 14 -3.21 13.06 -5.87
N PRO A 15 -3.73 14.25 -6.18
CA PRO A 15 -5.09 14.47 -6.68
C PRO A 15 -5.23 14.06 -8.16
N VAL A 16 -4.68 12.90 -8.52
CA VAL A 16 -4.72 12.33 -9.87
C VAL A 16 -5.67 11.14 -9.86
N VAL A 17 -6.64 11.14 -10.75
CA VAL A 17 -7.57 10.03 -10.97
C VAL A 17 -7.01 9.04 -11.99
N ASN A 18 -7.48 7.79 -11.93
CA ASN A 18 -7.05 6.73 -12.86
C ASN A 18 -5.53 6.52 -12.89
N VAL A 19 -4.87 6.61 -11.74
CA VAL A 19 -3.45 6.29 -11.64
C VAL A 19 -3.26 4.81 -11.94
N ASP A 20 -2.71 4.51 -13.10
CA ASP A 20 -2.48 3.14 -13.52
C ASP A 20 -1.14 2.57 -13.03
N THR A 21 -0.96 1.27 -13.17
CA THR A 21 0.24 0.58 -12.69
C THR A 21 1.51 0.94 -13.48
N ASP A 22 1.40 1.42 -14.74
CA ASP A 22 2.53 1.94 -15.50
C ASP A 22 2.96 3.32 -14.98
N MET A 23 2.02 4.17 -14.58
CA MET A 23 2.31 5.42 -13.88
C MET A 23 2.98 5.18 -12.53
N ILE A 24 2.51 4.16 -11.76
CA ILE A 24 3.11 3.83 -10.46
C ILE A 24 4.53 3.31 -10.65
N ILE A 25 4.75 2.38 -11.59
CA ILE A 25 6.08 1.85 -11.90
C ILE A 25 6.20 1.52 -13.40
N PRO A 26 7.03 2.27 -14.16
CA PRO A 26 7.23 2.04 -15.58
C PRO A 26 7.82 0.65 -15.88
N LYS A 27 7.50 0.12 -17.06
CA LYS A 27 7.91 -1.22 -17.52
C LYS A 27 9.41 -1.50 -17.42
N ASP A 28 10.25 -0.48 -17.51
CA ASP A 28 11.70 -0.64 -17.47
C ASP A 28 12.21 -1.15 -16.12
N TYR A 29 11.47 -0.91 -15.05
CA TYR A 29 11.76 -1.38 -13.70
C TYR A 29 11.23 -2.80 -13.41
N LEU A 30 10.48 -3.43 -14.34
CA LEU A 30 9.86 -4.74 -14.13
C LEU A 30 10.78 -5.93 -14.40
N LYS A 31 12.03 -5.69 -14.78
CA LYS A 31 13.02 -6.73 -15.16
C LYS A 31 13.64 -7.45 -13.95
N THR A 32 13.19 -7.16 -12.75
CA THR A 32 13.74 -7.72 -11.51
C THR A 32 12.66 -8.48 -10.74
N ILE A 33 13.11 -9.54 -10.04
CA ILE A 33 12.29 -10.26 -9.04
C ILE A 33 12.58 -9.79 -7.60
N LYS A 34 13.54 -8.86 -7.44
CA LYS A 34 13.86 -8.28 -6.14
C LYS A 34 12.80 -7.25 -5.76
N ARG A 35 12.35 -7.31 -4.51
CA ARG A 35 11.36 -6.39 -3.94
C ARG A 35 11.98 -5.08 -3.43
N THR A 36 13.29 -4.92 -3.51
CA THR A 36 14.06 -3.76 -3.04
C THR A 36 14.72 -3.03 -4.21
N GLY A 37 14.91 -1.72 -4.09
CA GLY A 37 15.46 -0.86 -5.12
C GLY A 37 14.41 -0.34 -6.11
N LEU A 38 13.14 -0.71 -5.95
CA LEU A 38 12.04 -0.29 -6.82
C LEU A 38 11.48 1.10 -6.47
N GLY A 39 11.74 1.59 -5.26
CA GLY A 39 11.31 2.93 -4.81
C GLY A 39 11.88 4.05 -5.67
N THR A 40 13.03 3.85 -6.32
CA THR A 40 13.59 4.78 -7.32
C THR A 40 12.71 4.87 -8.56
N GLY A 41 12.05 3.77 -8.93
CA GLY A 41 11.13 3.68 -10.05
C GLY A 41 9.71 4.17 -9.74
N LEU A 42 9.38 4.42 -8.46
CA LEU A 42 8.06 4.87 -8.08
C LEU A 42 7.73 6.21 -8.76
N PHE A 43 6.66 6.23 -9.57
CA PHE A 43 6.26 7.40 -10.37
C PHE A 43 7.39 8.01 -11.21
N ALA A 44 8.33 7.19 -11.73
CA ALA A 44 9.56 7.67 -12.33
C ALA A 44 9.32 8.66 -13.49
N GLU A 45 8.31 8.45 -14.33
CA GLU A 45 7.97 9.34 -15.44
C GLU A 45 7.50 10.73 -14.98
N ALA A 46 6.87 10.83 -13.80
CA ALA A 46 6.43 12.08 -13.22
C ALA A 46 7.50 12.70 -12.29
N ARG A 47 8.29 11.85 -11.62
CA ARG A 47 9.32 12.26 -10.64
C ARG A 47 10.60 12.77 -11.29
N TYR A 48 10.94 12.29 -12.46
CA TYR A 48 12.18 12.66 -13.13
C TYR A 48 11.90 13.30 -14.49
N LYS A 49 12.76 14.22 -14.88
CA LYS A 49 12.80 14.79 -16.21
C LYS A 49 13.58 13.89 -17.17
N GLU A 50 13.53 14.17 -18.46
CA GLU A 50 14.26 13.43 -19.51
C GLU A 50 15.78 13.38 -19.27
N ASP A 51 16.36 14.40 -18.64
CA ASP A 51 17.77 14.47 -18.28
C ASP A 51 18.12 13.69 -17.00
N GLY A 52 17.15 13.01 -16.39
CA GLY A 52 17.30 12.25 -15.15
C GLY A 52 17.27 13.11 -13.87
N SER A 53 17.16 14.43 -13.98
CA SER A 53 17.01 15.30 -12.81
C SER A 53 15.62 15.18 -12.19
N GLU A 54 15.51 15.43 -10.87
CA GLU A 54 14.22 15.41 -10.20
C GLU A 54 13.31 16.55 -10.72
N ASN A 55 12.04 16.21 -10.95
CA ASN A 55 11.00 17.19 -11.20
C ASN A 55 10.56 17.83 -9.87
N PRO A 56 10.87 19.12 -9.61
CA PRO A 56 10.56 19.75 -8.33
C PRO A 56 9.06 19.95 -8.07
N ASP A 57 8.26 19.91 -9.14
CA ASP A 57 6.82 20.11 -9.05
C ASP A 57 6.08 18.84 -8.59
N PHE A 58 6.69 17.67 -8.78
CA PHE A 58 6.08 16.42 -8.34
C PHE A 58 6.09 16.31 -6.81
N VAL A 59 4.94 15.93 -6.24
CA VAL A 59 4.72 16.01 -4.80
C VAL A 59 5.76 15.25 -3.98
N LEU A 60 6.13 14.02 -4.36
CA LEU A 60 7.07 13.19 -3.59
C LEU A 60 8.53 13.67 -3.70
N ASN A 61 8.85 14.63 -4.58
CA ASN A 61 10.16 15.26 -4.67
C ASN A 61 10.27 16.50 -3.77
N LYS A 62 9.13 17.04 -3.31
CA LYS A 62 9.13 18.18 -2.39
C LYS A 62 9.66 17.75 -1.02
N ALA A 63 10.48 18.58 -0.38
CA ALA A 63 11.14 18.29 0.88
C ALA A 63 10.17 17.80 1.99
N ALA A 64 8.95 18.34 2.02
CA ALA A 64 7.92 17.96 2.99
C ALA A 64 7.44 16.51 2.84
N TYR A 65 7.49 15.95 1.64
CA TYR A 65 6.87 14.66 1.30
C TYR A 65 7.85 13.57 0.90
N ARG A 66 9.16 13.83 0.92
CA ARG A 66 10.19 12.82 0.56
C ARG A 66 10.13 11.55 1.40
N ASN A 67 9.66 11.67 2.64
CA ASN A 67 9.51 10.57 3.58
C ASN A 67 8.03 10.31 3.91
N ALA A 68 7.13 10.61 2.97
CA ALA A 68 5.71 10.33 3.17
C ALA A 68 5.47 8.83 3.32
N GLN A 69 4.65 8.48 4.28
CA GLN A 69 4.25 7.10 4.57
C GLN A 69 2.80 6.81 4.18
N ILE A 70 2.04 7.86 3.93
CA ILE A 70 0.63 7.81 3.54
C ILE A 70 0.48 8.56 2.23
N LEU A 71 -0.23 7.98 1.27
CA LEU A 71 -0.58 8.62 0.00
C LEU A 71 -2.08 8.82 -0.04
N VAL A 72 -2.54 10.06 -0.22
CA VAL A 72 -3.94 10.40 -0.47
C VAL A 72 -4.10 10.62 -1.95
N ALA A 73 -4.77 9.69 -2.62
CA ALA A 73 -4.84 9.62 -4.08
C ALA A 73 -6.25 9.83 -4.62
N GLY A 74 -6.36 10.27 -5.88
CA GLY A 74 -7.62 10.38 -6.58
C GLY A 74 -8.29 9.02 -6.84
N ASP A 75 -9.46 9.06 -7.43
CA ASP A 75 -10.31 7.89 -7.72
C ASP A 75 -9.64 6.87 -8.65
N ASN A 76 -10.05 5.59 -8.54
CA ASN A 76 -9.61 4.47 -9.38
C ASN A 76 -8.09 4.26 -9.39
N PHE A 77 -7.49 4.22 -8.20
CA PHE A 77 -6.04 4.05 -8.05
C PHE A 77 -5.59 2.61 -8.31
N GLY A 78 -4.47 2.46 -9.02
CA GLY A 78 -3.87 1.16 -9.34
C GLY A 78 -4.56 0.42 -10.49
N CYS A 79 -5.27 1.15 -11.37
CA CYS A 79 -5.90 0.57 -12.56
C CYS A 79 -4.85 0.04 -13.58
N GLY A 80 -5.31 -0.53 -14.70
CA GLY A 80 -4.44 -1.07 -15.74
C GLY A 80 -4.00 -2.50 -15.48
N SER A 81 -2.72 -2.79 -15.74
CA SER A 81 -2.20 -4.17 -15.73
C SER A 81 -2.00 -4.70 -14.31
N SER A 82 -2.18 -6.03 -14.16
CA SER A 82 -1.91 -6.72 -12.89
C SER A 82 -0.41 -6.82 -12.62
N ARG A 83 0.15 -5.88 -11.85
CA ARG A 83 1.58 -5.82 -11.52
C ARG A 83 1.81 -5.76 -10.03
N GLU A 84 2.39 -6.79 -9.47
CA GLU A 84 2.78 -6.81 -8.06
C GLU A 84 3.95 -5.84 -7.74
N HIS A 85 4.72 -5.47 -8.77
CA HIS A 85 5.78 -4.46 -8.66
C HIS A 85 5.28 -3.09 -8.22
N ALA A 86 4.03 -2.73 -8.52
CA ALA A 86 3.46 -1.44 -8.12
C ALA A 86 3.35 -1.30 -6.59
N PRO A 87 2.75 -2.24 -5.84
CA PRO A 87 2.84 -2.27 -4.38
C PRO A 87 4.29 -2.34 -3.85
N TRP A 88 5.18 -3.11 -4.50
CA TRP A 88 6.59 -3.18 -4.06
C TRP A 88 7.29 -1.84 -4.17
N ALA A 89 7.05 -1.07 -5.25
CA ALA A 89 7.65 0.25 -5.43
C ALA A 89 7.14 1.24 -4.37
N LEU A 90 5.85 1.23 -4.05
CA LEU A 90 5.26 2.03 -2.98
C LEU A 90 5.91 1.69 -1.63
N LEU A 91 5.98 0.41 -1.29
CA LEU A 91 6.54 -0.07 -0.03
C LEU A 91 8.03 0.27 0.10
N ASP A 92 8.82 0.03 -0.95
CA ASP A 92 10.26 0.30 -0.97
C ASP A 92 10.57 1.80 -0.91
N PHE A 93 9.66 2.65 -1.38
CA PHE A 93 9.73 4.11 -1.18
C PHE A 93 9.41 4.51 0.27
N GLY A 94 8.62 3.72 0.99
CA GLY A 94 8.19 3.98 2.36
C GLY A 94 6.68 4.19 2.53
N ILE A 95 5.89 4.14 1.45
CA ILE A 95 4.43 4.27 1.52
C ILE A 95 3.83 2.97 2.07
N ARG A 96 3.19 3.06 3.23
CA ARG A 96 2.54 1.95 3.94
C ARG A 96 1.01 2.02 3.90
N CYS A 97 0.44 3.16 3.53
CA CYS A 97 -1.00 3.35 3.40
C CYS A 97 -1.33 4.18 2.16
N VAL A 98 -2.36 3.79 1.43
CA VAL A 98 -2.93 4.56 0.32
C VAL A 98 -4.41 4.76 0.58
N ILE A 99 -4.88 6.00 0.50
CA ILE A 99 -6.28 6.39 0.75
C ILE A 99 -6.85 6.92 -0.56
N SER A 100 -7.99 6.39 -0.99
CA SER A 100 -8.67 6.79 -2.23
C SER A 100 -10.17 6.54 -2.11
N THR A 101 -10.95 7.01 -3.07
CA THR A 101 -12.39 6.69 -3.18
C THR A 101 -12.62 5.32 -3.80
N SER A 102 -11.71 4.84 -4.64
CA SER A 102 -11.75 3.48 -5.19
C SER A 102 -10.38 2.98 -5.63
N PHE A 103 -10.26 1.68 -5.78
CA PHE A 103 -9.06 0.98 -6.25
C PHE A 103 -9.43 -0.08 -7.29
N ALA A 104 -8.51 -0.37 -8.21
CA ALA A 104 -8.62 -1.57 -9.02
C ALA A 104 -8.46 -2.83 -8.15
N ASP A 105 -9.31 -3.84 -8.37
CA ASP A 105 -9.42 -5.04 -7.52
C ASP A 105 -8.10 -5.78 -7.32
N ILE A 106 -7.33 -5.96 -8.39
CA ILE A 106 -6.06 -6.69 -8.34
C ILE A 106 -5.03 -5.91 -7.53
N PHE A 107 -4.91 -4.60 -7.78
CA PHE A 107 -4.01 -3.73 -7.02
C PHE A 107 -4.38 -3.73 -5.52
N TYR A 108 -5.67 -3.58 -5.21
CA TYR A 108 -6.20 -3.61 -3.85
C TYR A 108 -5.80 -4.88 -3.10
N ASN A 109 -5.99 -6.05 -3.73
CA ASN A 109 -5.62 -7.32 -3.13
C ASN A 109 -4.10 -7.51 -3.01
N ASN A 110 -3.31 -7.05 -3.98
CA ASN A 110 -1.85 -7.10 -3.93
C ASN A 110 -1.28 -6.21 -2.82
N CYS A 111 -1.92 -5.08 -2.50
CA CYS A 111 -1.52 -4.23 -1.37
C CYS A 111 -1.52 -5.02 -0.06
N PHE A 112 -2.60 -5.74 0.26
CA PHE A 112 -2.69 -6.53 1.49
C PHE A 112 -1.62 -7.61 1.57
N LYS A 113 -1.33 -8.31 0.47
CA LYS A 113 -0.29 -9.35 0.41
C LYS A 113 1.12 -8.81 0.67
N ASN A 114 1.32 -7.52 0.44
CA ASN A 114 2.62 -6.86 0.58
C ASN A 114 2.71 -5.94 1.81
N GLY A 115 1.66 -5.85 2.64
CA GLY A 115 1.68 -5.07 3.88
C GLY A 115 1.43 -3.57 3.69
N ILE A 116 0.80 -3.19 2.59
CA ILE A 116 0.25 -1.84 2.36
C ILE A 116 -1.24 -1.88 2.70
N LEU A 117 -1.72 -0.90 3.43
CA LEU A 117 -3.14 -0.74 3.75
C LEU A 117 -3.82 0.19 2.73
N PRO A 118 -4.63 -0.32 1.79
CA PRO A 118 -5.49 0.51 0.96
C PRO A 118 -6.79 0.80 1.71
N ILE A 119 -7.15 2.07 1.84
CA ILE A 119 -8.38 2.50 2.53
C ILE A 119 -9.30 3.19 1.53
N VAL A 120 -10.54 2.72 1.48
CA VAL A 120 -11.61 3.37 0.71
C VAL A 120 -12.38 4.33 1.62
N VAL A 121 -12.52 5.57 1.18
CA VAL A 121 -13.29 6.62 1.89
C VAL A 121 -14.31 7.25 0.95
N SER A 122 -15.29 7.94 1.50
CA SER A 122 -16.24 8.72 0.69
C SER A 122 -15.54 9.89 -0.01
N PRO A 123 -16.05 10.39 -1.14
CA PRO A 123 -15.49 11.56 -1.82
C PRO A 123 -15.33 12.77 -0.90
N GLU A 124 -16.34 13.04 -0.05
CA GLU A 124 -16.30 14.11 0.93
C GLU A 124 -15.15 13.96 1.94
N ASN A 125 -14.91 12.75 2.43
CA ASN A 125 -13.80 12.46 3.34
C ASN A 125 -12.47 12.53 2.63
N LEU A 126 -12.40 12.14 1.34
CA LEU A 126 -11.19 12.27 0.54
C LEU A 126 -10.78 13.73 0.37
N GLU A 127 -11.74 14.64 0.09
CA GLU A 127 -11.47 16.08 -0.01
C GLU A 127 -10.86 16.63 1.28
N LYS A 128 -11.43 16.30 2.45
CA LYS A 128 -10.89 16.70 3.77
C LYS A 128 -9.46 16.19 3.95
N LEU A 129 -9.20 14.92 3.64
CA LEU A 129 -7.87 14.33 3.75
C LEU A 129 -6.88 14.91 2.75
N MET A 130 -7.34 15.31 1.57
CA MET A 130 -6.52 15.97 0.54
C MET A 130 -6.09 17.37 1.00
N ASP A 131 -7.00 18.12 1.63
CA ASP A 131 -6.70 19.42 2.26
C ASP A 131 -5.69 19.26 3.41
N ASP A 132 -5.90 18.28 4.28
CA ASP A 132 -4.97 17.94 5.35
C ASP A 132 -3.59 17.56 4.82
N ALA A 133 -3.53 16.71 3.80
CA ALA A 133 -2.29 16.29 3.13
C ALA A 133 -1.55 17.46 2.45
N SER A 134 -2.26 18.51 2.05
CA SER A 134 -1.67 19.70 1.40
C SER A 134 -0.92 20.62 2.38
N ARG A 135 -0.93 20.33 3.69
CA ARG A 135 -0.26 21.16 4.73
C ARG A 135 1.26 20.94 4.82
N GLY A 136 1.86 20.21 3.88
CA GLY A 136 3.31 19.98 3.84
C GLY A 136 3.80 19.15 5.03
N SER A 137 4.85 19.60 5.69
CA SER A 137 5.42 18.90 6.85
C SER A 137 4.44 18.76 8.04
N ASN A 138 3.37 19.54 8.06
CA ASN A 138 2.33 19.48 9.10
C ASN A 138 1.20 18.50 8.73
N ALA A 139 1.26 17.84 7.58
CA ALA A 139 0.29 16.85 7.12
C ALA A 139 0.45 15.51 7.87
N MET A 140 0.57 15.55 9.19
CA MET A 140 0.68 14.35 10.02
C MET A 140 -0.68 13.69 10.18
N VAL A 141 -0.82 12.51 9.61
CA VAL A 141 -2.04 11.69 9.67
C VAL A 141 -1.74 10.42 10.45
N THR A 142 -2.66 10.01 11.29
CA THR A 142 -2.60 8.72 12.00
C THR A 142 -3.67 7.80 11.48
N VAL A 143 -3.28 6.62 11.05
CA VAL A 143 -4.18 5.53 10.63
C VAL A 143 -4.08 4.43 11.68
N ASP A 144 -5.18 4.13 12.34
CA ASP A 144 -5.27 3.09 13.37
C ASP A 144 -6.18 1.97 12.86
N LEU A 145 -5.60 0.78 12.65
CA LEU A 145 -6.32 -0.37 12.09
C LEU A 145 -7.16 -1.09 13.15
N GLU A 146 -6.81 -0.98 14.43
CA GLU A 146 -7.59 -1.60 15.50
C GLU A 146 -8.92 -0.88 15.71
N SER A 147 -8.92 0.45 15.71
CA SER A 147 -10.15 1.25 15.80
C SER A 147 -10.80 1.51 14.45
N GLN A 148 -10.10 1.25 13.33
CA GLN A 148 -10.52 1.58 11.97
C GLN A 148 -10.81 3.08 11.82
N GLU A 149 -9.91 3.90 12.33
CA GLU A 149 -10.01 5.36 12.30
C GLU A 149 -8.78 5.99 11.64
N ILE A 150 -9.02 7.05 10.88
CA ILE A 150 -8.01 7.99 10.38
C ILE A 150 -8.15 9.26 11.21
N THR A 151 -7.07 9.74 11.80
CA THR A 151 -7.03 11.01 12.52
C THR A 151 -6.20 12.01 11.75
N GLY A 152 -6.80 13.12 11.35
CA GLY A 152 -6.13 14.23 10.67
C GLY A 152 -5.25 15.08 11.59
N PRO A 153 -4.49 16.04 11.04
CA PRO A 153 -3.58 16.91 11.81
C PRO A 153 -4.28 17.72 12.92
N ASP A 154 -5.53 18.09 12.70
CA ASP A 154 -6.34 18.87 13.66
C ASP A 154 -7.14 17.99 14.63
N GLY A 155 -6.90 16.67 14.64
CA GLY A 155 -7.61 15.72 15.48
C GLY A 155 -8.98 15.28 14.96
N GLY A 156 -9.39 15.73 13.77
CA GLY A 156 -10.62 15.25 13.11
C GLY A 156 -10.51 13.76 12.80
N LYS A 157 -11.59 13.01 13.03
CA LYS A 157 -11.62 11.56 12.85
C LYS A 157 -12.51 11.16 11.68
N ILE A 158 -12.06 10.21 10.91
CA ILE A 158 -12.78 9.59 9.80
C ILE A 158 -12.73 8.07 10.03
N SER A 159 -13.88 7.43 10.14
CA SER A 159 -13.94 5.96 10.23
C SER A 159 -13.91 5.34 8.86
N PHE A 160 -13.31 4.17 8.74
CA PHE A 160 -13.30 3.35 7.54
C PHE A 160 -13.67 1.90 7.86
N GLU A 161 -14.14 1.18 6.86
CA GLU A 161 -14.46 -0.23 6.99
C GLU A 161 -13.43 -1.10 6.25
N LEU A 162 -13.09 -2.23 6.84
CA LEU A 162 -12.24 -3.23 6.24
C LEU A 162 -12.80 -4.62 6.52
N ASP A 163 -12.74 -5.49 5.53
CA ASP A 163 -13.07 -6.91 5.69
C ASP A 163 -12.32 -7.53 6.86
N ALA A 164 -13.04 -8.29 7.71
CA ALA A 164 -12.53 -8.83 8.97
C ALA A 164 -11.32 -9.76 8.76
N PHE A 165 -11.28 -10.54 7.67
CA PHE A 165 -10.17 -11.41 7.36
C PHE A 165 -8.93 -10.63 6.92
N LYS A 166 -9.10 -9.62 6.04
CA LYS A 166 -8.00 -8.73 5.63
C LYS A 166 -7.42 -7.97 6.82
N ARG A 167 -8.29 -7.48 7.71
CA ARG A 167 -7.89 -6.82 8.96
C ARG A 167 -7.07 -7.77 9.84
N HIS A 168 -7.53 -8.99 10.04
CA HIS A 168 -6.79 -10.01 10.81
C HIS A 168 -5.41 -10.27 10.22
N CYS A 169 -5.31 -10.46 8.90
CA CYS A 169 -4.02 -10.67 8.23
C CYS A 169 -3.06 -9.51 8.44
N MET A 170 -3.52 -8.27 8.26
CA MET A 170 -2.70 -7.06 8.43
C MET A 170 -2.22 -6.90 9.88
N LEU A 171 -3.11 -7.03 10.86
CA LEU A 171 -2.77 -6.90 12.29
C LEU A 171 -1.74 -7.94 12.75
N ASN A 172 -1.76 -9.14 12.15
CA ASN A 172 -0.86 -10.24 12.51
C ASN A 172 0.34 -10.39 11.59
N GLY A 173 0.40 -9.63 10.48
CA GLY A 173 1.49 -9.71 9.49
C GLY A 173 1.46 -11.00 8.67
N LEU A 174 0.26 -11.54 8.43
CA LEU A 174 0.06 -12.81 7.73
C LEU A 174 -0.06 -12.57 6.22
N ASP A 175 0.87 -13.12 5.47
CA ASP A 175 0.76 -13.32 4.03
C ASP A 175 0.26 -14.75 3.72
N ASP A 176 0.18 -15.11 2.44
CA ASP A 176 -0.30 -16.44 2.01
C ASP A 176 0.51 -17.59 2.65
N ILE A 177 1.81 -17.39 2.88
CA ILE A 177 2.69 -18.36 3.56
C ILE A 177 2.38 -18.38 5.06
N GLY A 178 2.27 -17.22 5.70
CA GLY A 178 1.94 -17.10 7.12
C GLY A 178 0.62 -17.77 7.47
N LEU A 179 -0.41 -17.58 6.64
CA LEU A 179 -1.71 -18.26 6.78
C LEU A 179 -1.60 -19.77 6.66
N THR A 180 -0.74 -20.27 5.77
CA THR A 180 -0.48 -21.72 5.64
C THR A 180 0.24 -22.25 6.87
N LEU A 181 1.21 -21.51 7.41
CA LEU A 181 1.97 -21.90 8.59
C LEU A 181 1.11 -21.97 9.87
N GLU A 182 0.04 -21.18 9.97
CA GLU A 182 -0.93 -21.33 11.07
C GLU A 182 -1.58 -22.73 11.11
N LYS A 183 -1.64 -23.42 9.96
CA LYS A 183 -2.18 -24.79 9.83
C LYS A 183 -1.12 -25.87 9.87
N SER A 184 0.12 -25.56 10.24
CA SER A 184 1.27 -26.48 10.21
C SER A 184 1.00 -27.80 10.94
N GLY A 185 0.31 -27.78 12.09
CA GLY A 185 -0.07 -28.99 12.81
C GLY A 185 -1.01 -29.92 12.05
N SER A 186 -2.00 -29.35 11.35
CA SER A 186 -2.93 -30.10 10.51
C SER A 186 -2.23 -30.66 9.27
N ILE A 187 -1.32 -29.88 8.68
CA ILE A 187 -0.51 -30.29 7.53
C ILE A 187 0.39 -31.47 7.91
N ALA A 188 1.14 -31.37 9.02
CA ALA A 188 2.00 -32.43 9.50
C ALA A 188 1.23 -33.74 9.81
N THR A 189 0.03 -33.62 10.37
CA THR A 189 -0.86 -34.78 10.63
C THR A 189 -1.29 -35.43 9.32
N PHE A 190 -1.68 -34.66 8.34
CA PHE A 190 -2.06 -35.16 7.02
C PHE A 190 -0.87 -35.83 6.31
N GLU A 191 0.29 -35.18 6.29
CA GLU A 191 1.50 -35.72 5.66
C GLU A 191 1.91 -37.06 6.28
N LYS A 192 1.88 -37.18 7.61
CA LYS A 192 2.17 -38.42 8.31
C LYS A 192 1.18 -39.55 7.95
N ALA A 193 -0.11 -39.26 7.88
CA ALA A 193 -1.14 -40.21 7.48
C ALA A 193 -0.99 -40.62 6.02
N ASN A 194 -0.70 -39.64 5.13
CA ASN A 194 -0.51 -39.89 3.71
C ASN A 194 0.75 -40.75 3.43
N ALA A 195 1.86 -40.47 4.09
CA ALA A 195 3.08 -41.27 3.98
C ALA A 195 2.89 -42.73 4.44
N ALA A 196 2.03 -42.97 5.46
CA ALA A 196 1.69 -44.29 5.88
C ALA A 196 0.79 -45.05 4.87
N GLN A 197 -0.11 -44.34 4.20
CA GLN A 197 -1.05 -44.93 3.23
C GLN A 197 -0.46 -45.05 1.81
N ARG A 198 0.46 -44.13 1.47
CA ARG A 198 1.07 -44.01 0.14
C ARG A 198 2.57 -43.82 0.24
N PRO A 199 3.33 -44.86 0.71
CA PRO A 199 4.79 -44.71 0.92
C PRO A 199 5.61 -44.49 -0.37
N TRP A 200 4.97 -44.53 -1.51
CA TRP A 200 5.56 -44.30 -2.84
C TRP A 200 5.27 -42.91 -3.42
N ALA A 201 4.52 -42.04 -2.71
CA ALA A 201 4.14 -40.68 -3.20
C ALA A 201 5.10 -39.60 -2.70
#